data_a860b11086e91a52c8afa8acdd2457bb
#
_entry.id   a860b11086e91a52c8afa8acdd2457bb
#
_cell.length_a   1.000
_cell.length_b   1.000
_cell.length_c   1.000
_cell.angle_alpha   90.00
_cell.angle_beta   90.00
_cell.angle_gamma   90.00
#
_symmetry.space_group_name_H-M   'P 1'
#
loop_
_entity.id
_entity.type
_entity.pdbx_description
1 polymer ?
#
loop_
_entity_poly.entity_id
_entity_poly.type
_entity_poly.pdbx_seq_one_letter_code
_entity_poly.pdbx_strand_id
1 'polypeptide(L)'
;MSTGRWFRPRTIWLPTWRVWLPLLLGTILAGGWVVTNVHAWLSVTAPVEDAKYVVIEGWVPDNVVREALDWSNKHGVKRIFTTGVPMDKGEYLSAYPTYAEMCASTLKRMGADSSKIQPAPAAAVKVERTRAMAMGLKQALDMEQIPAADRKINLFTSGTHAFRSRMHFRRALGPEWQVGVVSVPSPGYPPADWWHYSEGVKGVIDEGVGIAVQCLSP
;
A
#
# COMPACT_ATOMS: atom_id res chain seq x y z
N MET A 1 -56.68 -17.41 26.34
CA MET A 1 -55.78 -16.65 25.46
C MET A 1 -54.38 -17.27 25.54
N SER A 2 -53.93 -18.00 24.55
CA SER A 2 -52.68 -18.77 24.54
C SER A 2 -51.56 -17.92 23.97
N THR A 3 -50.71 -17.35 24.82
CA THR A 3 -49.53 -16.58 24.40
C THR A 3 -48.22 -17.38 24.35
N GLY A 4 -48.32 -18.71 24.33
CA GLY A 4 -47.24 -19.61 24.73
C GLY A 4 -46.31 -20.14 23.65
N ARG A 5 -46.35 -19.67 22.36
CA ARG A 5 -45.64 -20.38 21.28
C ARG A 5 -44.37 -19.68 20.78
N TRP A 6 -44.18 -18.41 21.03
CA TRP A 6 -43.10 -17.63 20.47
C TRP A 6 -41.89 -17.39 21.37
N PHE A 7 -42.07 -17.50 22.69
CA PHE A 7 -41.01 -17.26 23.67
C PHE A 7 -41.02 -18.37 24.74
N ARG A 8 -39.88 -19.01 24.94
CA ARG A 8 -39.63 -19.93 26.04
C ARG A 8 -38.61 -19.34 26.98
N PRO A 9 -38.81 -19.29 28.31
CA PRO A 9 -37.77 -18.90 29.24
C PRO A 9 -36.61 -19.88 29.13
N ARG A 10 -35.39 -19.38 28.98
CA ARG A 10 -34.17 -20.19 29.03
C ARG A 10 -33.32 -19.67 30.20
N THR A 11 -32.83 -20.56 31.02
CA THR A 11 -31.83 -20.22 32.00
C THR A 11 -30.49 -20.08 31.33
N ILE A 12 -29.97 -18.85 31.24
CA ILE A 12 -28.66 -18.56 30.67
C ILE A 12 -27.70 -18.41 31.84
N TRP A 13 -26.64 -19.21 31.86
CA TRP A 13 -25.55 -19.05 32.80
C TRP A 13 -24.71 -17.83 32.38
N LEU A 14 -24.81 -16.75 33.14
CA LEU A 14 -23.98 -15.59 32.93
C LEU A 14 -22.69 -15.70 33.72
N PRO A 15 -21.53 -15.37 33.08
CA PRO A 15 -20.26 -15.33 33.79
C PRO A 15 -20.31 -14.33 34.96
N THR A 16 -19.72 -14.68 36.06
CA THR A 16 -19.57 -13.79 37.22
C THR A 16 -18.53 -12.69 36.92
N TRP A 17 -18.48 -11.63 37.74
CA TRP A 17 -17.48 -10.56 37.62
C TRP A 17 -16.04 -11.09 37.61
N ARG A 18 -15.79 -12.25 38.22
CA ARG A 18 -14.48 -12.93 38.27
C ARG A 18 -14.02 -13.40 36.87
N VAL A 19 -14.95 -13.63 35.96
CA VAL A 19 -14.66 -13.95 34.56
C VAL A 19 -14.64 -12.70 33.69
N TRP A 20 -15.55 -11.76 33.95
CA TRP A 20 -15.62 -10.53 33.16
C TRP A 20 -14.41 -9.63 33.37
N LEU A 21 -13.87 -9.53 34.59
CA LEU A 21 -12.72 -8.66 34.86
C LEU A 21 -11.46 -9.07 34.08
N PRO A 22 -11.00 -10.34 34.10
CA PRO A 22 -9.85 -10.75 33.30
C PRO A 22 -10.11 -10.68 31.78
N LEU A 23 -11.35 -10.94 31.33
CA LEU A 23 -11.71 -10.76 29.92
C LEU A 23 -11.61 -9.29 29.49
N LEU A 24 -12.12 -8.36 30.27
CA LEU A 24 -12.03 -6.93 30.03
C LEU A 24 -10.56 -6.48 30.01
N LEU A 25 -9.78 -6.88 31.00
CA LEU A 25 -8.36 -6.55 31.07
C LEU A 25 -7.60 -7.11 29.85
N GLY A 26 -7.85 -8.36 29.51
CA GLY A 26 -7.26 -9.00 28.34
C GLY A 26 -7.62 -8.28 27.02
N THR A 27 -8.88 -7.85 26.89
CA THR A 27 -9.33 -7.08 25.71
C THR A 27 -8.65 -5.71 25.63
N ILE A 28 -8.50 -5.01 26.77
CA ILE A 28 -7.81 -3.71 26.82
C ILE A 28 -6.34 -3.87 26.44
N LEU A 29 -5.65 -4.87 26.99
CA LEU A 29 -4.25 -5.14 26.70
C LEU A 29 -4.05 -5.54 25.22
N ALA A 30 -4.90 -6.42 24.71
CA ALA A 30 -4.86 -6.82 23.30
C ALA A 30 -5.16 -5.63 22.36
N GLY A 31 -6.16 -4.81 22.70
CA GLY A 31 -6.48 -3.60 21.95
C GLY A 31 -5.34 -2.60 21.94
N GLY A 32 -4.72 -2.35 23.10
CA GLY A 32 -3.53 -1.50 23.20
C GLY A 32 -2.36 -2.02 22.35
N TRP A 33 -2.12 -3.33 22.40
CA TRP A 33 -1.07 -3.96 21.59
C TRP A 33 -1.36 -3.83 20.08
N VAL A 34 -2.61 -4.02 19.64
CA VAL A 34 -3.00 -3.82 18.25
C VAL A 34 -2.76 -2.37 17.84
N VAL A 35 -3.22 -1.40 18.62
CA VAL A 35 -3.05 0.03 18.30
C VAL A 35 -1.56 0.39 18.18
N THR A 36 -0.71 -0.11 19.06
CA THR A 36 0.73 0.22 19.00
C THR A 36 1.46 -0.44 17.82
N ASN A 37 0.94 -1.54 17.26
CA ASN A 37 1.65 -2.30 16.22
C ASN A 37 1.02 -2.22 14.82
N VAL A 38 -0.27 -1.88 14.70
CA VAL A 38 -0.99 -1.92 13.41
C VAL A 38 -0.35 -1.04 12.35
N HIS A 39 0.12 0.15 12.70
CA HIS A 39 0.80 1.05 11.77
C HIS A 39 2.06 0.40 11.19
N ALA A 40 2.89 -0.22 12.04
CA ALA A 40 4.12 -0.90 11.61
C ALA A 40 3.82 -2.09 10.68
N TRP A 41 2.75 -2.85 10.94
CA TRP A 41 2.33 -3.94 10.06
C TRP A 41 1.87 -3.46 8.69
N LEU A 42 1.15 -2.35 8.65
CA LEU A 42 0.69 -1.75 7.41
C LEU A 42 1.85 -1.09 6.63
N SER A 43 2.80 -0.48 7.35
CA SER A 43 3.96 0.23 6.80
C SER A 43 5.17 -0.71 6.61
N VAL A 44 4.93 -1.93 6.14
CA VAL A 44 5.97 -2.94 5.97
C VAL A 44 7.07 -2.48 5.01
N THR A 45 8.33 -2.64 5.43
CA THR A 45 9.51 -2.49 4.56
C THR A 45 10.21 -3.83 4.48
N ALA A 46 10.22 -4.42 3.29
CA ALA A 46 10.82 -5.71 2.99
C ALA A 46 11.32 -5.70 1.53
N PRO A 47 12.44 -5.02 1.27
CA PRO A 47 13.02 -4.97 -0.07
C PRO A 47 13.56 -6.35 -0.49
N VAL A 48 13.58 -6.59 -1.78
CA VAL A 48 14.30 -7.72 -2.38
C VAL A 48 15.71 -7.26 -2.70
N GLU A 49 16.68 -8.00 -2.21
CA GLU A 49 18.08 -7.79 -2.56
C GLU A 49 18.30 -8.03 -4.06
N ASP A 50 19.27 -7.37 -4.66
CA ASP A 50 19.60 -7.46 -6.09
C ASP A 50 18.46 -7.15 -7.07
N ALA A 51 17.38 -6.50 -6.62
CA ALA A 51 16.34 -6.02 -7.52
C ALA A 51 16.89 -4.93 -8.44
N LYS A 52 16.84 -5.19 -9.74
CA LYS A 52 17.34 -4.25 -10.79
C LYS A 52 16.28 -3.26 -11.26
N TYR A 53 15.07 -3.41 -10.77
CA TYR A 53 13.91 -2.58 -11.13
C TYR A 53 13.29 -1.98 -9.89
N VAL A 54 13.10 -0.67 -9.94
CA VAL A 54 12.38 0.11 -8.94
C VAL A 54 11.04 0.51 -9.52
N VAL A 55 10.00 0.49 -8.70
CA VAL A 55 8.65 0.92 -9.05
C VAL A 55 8.20 1.97 -8.05
N ILE A 56 7.66 3.08 -8.54
CA ILE A 56 7.13 4.16 -7.70
C ILE A 56 5.65 4.36 -8.01
N GLU A 57 4.81 4.38 -6.99
CA GLU A 57 3.42 4.79 -7.14
C GLU A 57 3.37 6.31 -7.35
N GLY A 58 2.93 6.78 -8.52
CA GLY A 58 3.12 8.18 -8.95
C GLY A 58 2.32 9.22 -8.17
N TRP A 59 1.38 8.81 -7.32
CA TRP A 59 0.58 9.69 -6.45
C TRP A 59 1.27 10.02 -5.11
N VAL A 60 2.39 9.39 -4.80
CA VAL A 60 3.10 9.56 -3.54
C VAL A 60 3.77 10.93 -3.41
N PRO A 61 4.03 11.41 -2.17
CA PRO A 61 4.77 12.64 -1.92
C PRO A 61 6.21 12.59 -2.45
N ASP A 62 6.79 13.75 -2.72
CA ASP A 62 8.13 13.90 -3.30
C ASP A 62 9.27 13.27 -2.47
N ASN A 63 9.11 13.15 -1.14
CA ASN A 63 10.09 12.45 -0.30
C ASN A 63 10.21 10.97 -0.67
N VAL A 64 9.12 10.31 -1.06
CA VAL A 64 9.13 8.92 -1.54
C VAL A 64 9.86 8.81 -2.88
N VAL A 65 9.60 9.75 -3.79
CA VAL A 65 10.27 9.80 -5.09
C VAL A 65 11.77 9.99 -4.92
N ARG A 66 12.18 10.86 -4.00
CA ARG A 66 13.59 11.10 -3.66
C ARG A 66 14.26 9.86 -3.08
N GLU A 67 13.63 9.21 -2.10
CA GLU A 67 14.14 7.98 -1.48
C GLU A 67 14.32 6.87 -2.52
N ALA A 68 13.35 6.72 -3.44
CA ALA A 68 13.44 5.76 -4.54
C ALA A 68 14.58 6.07 -5.51
N LEU A 69 14.83 7.36 -5.79
CA LEU A 69 15.95 7.79 -6.62
C LEU A 69 17.30 7.51 -5.94
N ASP A 70 17.43 7.86 -4.65
CA ASP A 70 18.65 7.63 -3.87
C ASP A 70 18.94 6.12 -3.76
N TRP A 71 17.90 5.31 -3.51
CA TRP A 71 18.00 3.84 -3.57
C TRP A 71 18.50 3.36 -4.91
N SER A 72 17.91 3.86 -5.99
CA SER A 72 18.25 3.46 -7.37
C SER A 72 19.69 3.76 -7.72
N ASN A 73 20.19 4.91 -7.32
CA ASN A 73 21.58 5.31 -7.52
C ASN A 73 22.56 4.44 -6.72
N LYS A 74 22.22 4.14 -5.45
CA LYS A 74 23.05 3.31 -4.57
C LYS A 74 23.15 1.87 -5.03
N HIS A 75 22.06 1.29 -5.60
CA HIS A 75 22.00 -0.13 -5.94
C HIS A 75 22.18 -0.40 -7.44
N GLY A 76 22.52 0.63 -8.24
CA GLY A 76 22.78 0.46 -9.66
C GLY A 76 21.57 -0.07 -10.45
N VAL A 77 20.38 0.44 -10.14
CA VAL A 77 19.11 0.03 -10.75
C VAL A 77 19.13 0.24 -12.27
N LYS A 78 18.66 -0.75 -13.02
CA LYS A 78 18.60 -0.70 -14.49
C LYS A 78 17.48 0.22 -14.97
N ARG A 79 16.30 0.15 -14.33
CA ARG A 79 15.13 0.94 -14.73
C ARG A 79 14.25 1.30 -13.53
N ILE A 80 13.65 2.49 -13.61
CA ILE A 80 12.68 3.02 -12.65
C ILE A 80 11.34 3.14 -13.38
N PHE A 81 10.35 2.35 -12.96
CA PHE A 81 8.98 2.46 -13.44
C PHE A 81 8.20 3.39 -12.52
N THR A 82 7.40 4.27 -13.11
CA THR A 82 6.46 5.11 -12.38
C THR A 82 5.04 4.71 -12.77
N THR A 83 4.21 4.33 -11.79
CA THR A 83 2.83 3.89 -12.05
C THR A 83 1.83 4.97 -11.62
N GLY A 84 0.70 5.05 -12.29
CA GLY A 84 -0.33 6.01 -11.91
C GLY A 84 -1.55 5.96 -12.82
N VAL A 85 -2.71 6.17 -12.22
CA VAL A 85 -3.98 6.38 -12.94
C VAL A 85 -4.05 7.80 -13.50
N PRO A 86 -4.98 8.10 -14.43
CA PRO A 86 -5.27 9.46 -14.85
C PRO A 86 -5.55 10.36 -13.64
N MET A 87 -5.15 11.62 -13.74
CA MET A 87 -5.33 12.60 -12.68
C MET A 87 -6.82 12.91 -12.51
N ASP A 88 -7.32 12.76 -11.28
CA ASP A 88 -8.72 13.04 -10.91
C ASP A 88 -8.91 14.46 -10.37
N LYS A 89 -7.81 15.15 -10.05
CA LYS A 89 -7.81 16.54 -9.60
C LYS A 89 -6.72 17.33 -10.31
N GLY A 90 -7.07 18.53 -10.74
CA GLY A 90 -6.13 19.40 -11.45
C GLY A 90 -5.85 18.99 -12.90
N GLU A 91 -6.62 18.07 -13.48
CA GLU A 91 -6.47 17.59 -14.85
C GLU A 91 -6.36 18.75 -15.87
N TYR A 92 -7.22 19.76 -15.75
CA TYR A 92 -7.22 20.93 -16.65
C TYR A 92 -6.00 21.86 -16.51
N LEU A 93 -5.27 21.76 -15.40
CA LEU A 93 -4.09 22.57 -15.10
C LEU A 93 -2.79 21.78 -15.22
N SER A 94 -2.87 20.46 -15.29
CA SER A 94 -1.71 19.59 -15.37
C SER A 94 -1.22 19.46 -16.81
N ALA A 95 0.10 19.53 -16.99
CA ALA A 95 0.76 19.16 -18.23
C ALA A 95 0.87 17.65 -18.44
N TYR A 96 0.43 16.85 -17.46
CA TYR A 96 0.58 15.40 -17.43
C TYR A 96 -0.78 14.72 -17.40
N PRO A 97 -1.02 13.71 -18.26
CA PRO A 97 -2.30 13.01 -18.32
C PRO A 97 -2.50 12.04 -17.12
N THR A 98 -1.41 11.51 -16.56
CA THR A 98 -1.49 10.57 -15.43
C THR A 98 -0.47 10.90 -14.35
N TYR A 99 -0.69 10.34 -13.16
CA TYR A 99 0.30 10.40 -12.08
C TYR A 99 1.62 9.70 -12.45
N ALA A 100 1.60 8.74 -13.37
CA ALA A 100 2.80 8.07 -13.84
C ALA A 100 3.75 9.05 -14.56
N GLU A 101 3.25 9.82 -15.52
CA GLU A 101 4.05 10.82 -16.26
C GLU A 101 4.47 11.98 -15.35
N MET A 102 3.60 12.40 -14.42
CA MET A 102 3.94 13.43 -13.45
C MET A 102 5.12 12.99 -12.58
N CYS A 103 5.09 11.79 -12.02
CA CYS A 103 6.17 11.24 -11.20
C CYS A 103 7.46 11.06 -12.03
N ALA A 104 7.37 10.58 -13.26
CA ALA A 104 8.52 10.48 -14.18
C ALA A 104 9.15 11.85 -14.45
N SER A 105 8.35 12.90 -14.60
CA SER A 105 8.85 14.27 -14.76
C SER A 105 9.49 14.78 -13.47
N THR A 106 8.92 14.48 -12.32
CA THR A 106 9.51 14.80 -11.00
C THR A 106 10.90 14.18 -10.87
N LEU A 107 11.06 12.89 -11.18
CA LEU A 107 12.36 12.21 -11.19
C LEU A 107 13.39 12.91 -12.08
N LYS A 108 12.99 13.29 -13.31
CA LYS A 108 13.87 14.01 -14.24
C LYS A 108 14.31 15.36 -13.68
N ARG A 109 13.40 16.10 -13.05
CA ARG A 109 13.73 17.37 -12.37
C ARG A 109 14.63 17.19 -11.15
N MET A 110 14.56 16.04 -10.48
CA MET A 110 15.46 15.65 -9.39
C MET A 110 16.84 15.19 -9.87
N GLY A 111 17.09 15.15 -11.19
CA GLY A 111 18.37 14.80 -11.78
C GLY A 111 18.53 13.31 -12.12
N ALA A 112 17.46 12.52 -12.09
CA ALA A 112 17.52 11.13 -12.50
C ALA A 112 17.84 10.99 -14.00
N ASP A 113 18.59 9.94 -14.35
CA ASP A 113 18.88 9.58 -15.74
C ASP A 113 17.59 9.26 -16.50
N SER A 114 17.23 10.11 -17.44
CA SER A 114 16.00 10.00 -18.24
C SER A 114 15.91 8.69 -19.02
N SER A 115 17.04 8.08 -19.39
CA SER A 115 17.09 6.81 -20.12
C SER A 115 16.63 5.63 -19.26
N LYS A 116 16.67 5.76 -17.94
CA LYS A 116 16.27 4.74 -16.98
C LYS A 116 14.81 4.87 -16.51
N ILE A 117 14.14 5.97 -16.84
CA ILE A 117 12.78 6.25 -16.35
C ILE A 117 11.76 5.79 -17.39
N GLN A 118 10.82 4.98 -16.96
CA GLN A 118 9.73 4.49 -17.81
C GLN A 118 8.37 4.68 -17.12
N PRO A 119 7.52 5.58 -17.62
CA PRO A 119 6.13 5.64 -17.18
C PRO A 119 5.39 4.34 -17.55
N ALA A 120 4.59 3.84 -16.63
CA ALA A 120 3.70 2.71 -16.78
C ALA A 120 2.28 3.15 -16.35
N PRO A 121 1.60 3.96 -17.18
CA PRO A 121 0.29 4.49 -16.87
C PRO A 121 -0.74 3.37 -16.74
N ALA A 122 -1.68 3.55 -15.81
CA ALA A 122 -2.79 2.64 -15.60
C ALA A 122 -4.06 3.14 -16.30
N ALA A 123 -4.97 2.22 -16.58
CA ALA A 123 -6.29 2.56 -17.10
C ALA A 123 -7.08 3.43 -16.11
N ALA A 124 -7.99 4.26 -16.64
CA ALA A 124 -8.93 5.03 -15.84
C ALA A 124 -9.91 4.08 -15.13
N VAL A 125 -9.90 4.08 -13.81
CA VAL A 125 -10.80 3.27 -12.98
C VAL A 125 -11.37 4.10 -11.83
N LYS A 126 -12.61 3.79 -11.43
CA LYS A 126 -13.25 4.46 -10.27
C LYS A 126 -12.87 3.82 -8.94
N VAL A 127 -12.59 2.52 -8.95
CA VAL A 127 -12.25 1.69 -7.78
C VAL A 127 -11.01 0.86 -8.09
N GLU A 128 -10.37 0.32 -7.05
CA GLU A 128 -9.20 -0.56 -7.18
C GLU A 128 -8.02 0.07 -7.95
N ARG A 129 -7.75 1.35 -7.74
CA ARG A 129 -6.68 2.10 -8.41
C ARG A 129 -5.32 1.41 -8.29
N THR A 130 -4.98 0.89 -7.11
CA THR A 130 -3.71 0.17 -6.88
C THR A 130 -3.60 -1.08 -7.75
N ARG A 131 -4.70 -1.83 -7.92
CA ARG A 131 -4.74 -2.97 -8.84
C ARG A 131 -4.54 -2.54 -10.29
N ALA A 132 -5.20 -1.46 -10.70
CA ALA A 132 -5.02 -0.92 -12.05
C ALA A 132 -3.56 -0.49 -12.32
N MET A 133 -2.91 0.16 -11.34
CA MET A 133 -1.48 0.51 -11.43
C MET A 133 -0.59 -0.73 -11.54
N ALA A 134 -0.87 -1.78 -10.77
CA ALA A 134 -0.14 -3.03 -10.84
C ALA A 134 -0.30 -3.73 -12.21
N MET A 135 -1.49 -3.66 -12.81
CA MET A 135 -1.73 -4.18 -14.16
C MET A 135 -1.02 -3.35 -15.24
N GLY A 136 -1.01 -2.01 -15.11
CA GLY A 136 -0.24 -1.14 -16.01
C GLY A 136 1.27 -1.44 -15.94
N LEU A 137 1.79 -1.66 -14.74
CA LEU A 137 3.17 -2.12 -14.57
C LEU A 137 3.42 -3.46 -15.26
N LYS A 138 2.52 -4.44 -15.06
CA LYS A 138 2.66 -5.75 -15.69
C LYS A 138 2.78 -5.62 -17.21
N GLN A 139 1.94 -4.84 -17.85
CA GLN A 139 2.00 -4.60 -19.29
C GLN A 139 3.35 -3.99 -19.72
N ALA A 140 3.87 -3.02 -18.94
CA ALA A 140 5.17 -2.42 -19.23
C ALA A 140 6.32 -3.42 -19.08
N LEU A 141 6.29 -4.28 -18.06
CA LEU A 141 7.30 -5.31 -17.83
C LEU A 141 7.25 -6.43 -18.88
N ASP A 142 6.06 -6.82 -19.33
CA ASP A 142 5.87 -7.84 -20.37
C ASP A 142 6.51 -7.38 -21.71
N MET A 143 6.49 -6.07 -22.02
CA MET A 143 7.15 -5.52 -23.19
C MET A 143 8.69 -5.52 -23.11
N GLU A 144 9.25 -5.50 -21.91
CA GLU A 144 10.71 -5.43 -21.68
C GLU A 144 11.43 -6.78 -21.82
N GLN A 145 10.70 -7.91 -21.97
CA GLN A 145 11.25 -9.27 -22.11
C GLN A 145 12.29 -9.63 -21.02
N ILE A 146 11.97 -9.32 -19.76
CA ILE A 146 12.88 -9.45 -18.62
C ILE A 146 13.20 -10.93 -18.35
N PRO A 147 14.49 -11.32 -18.31
CA PRO A 147 14.89 -12.70 -17.98
C PRO A 147 14.35 -13.13 -16.61
N ALA A 148 14.02 -14.42 -16.45
CA ALA A 148 13.46 -14.96 -15.22
C ALA A 148 14.34 -14.68 -13.98
N ALA A 149 15.66 -14.70 -14.12
CA ALA A 149 16.59 -14.40 -13.04
C ALA A 149 16.52 -12.93 -12.54
N ASP A 150 16.09 -12.01 -13.40
CA ASP A 150 16.00 -10.57 -13.13
C ASP A 150 14.57 -10.12 -12.74
N ARG A 151 13.59 -11.03 -12.61
CA ARG A 151 12.20 -10.73 -12.26
C ARG A 151 12.03 -10.37 -10.77
N LYS A 152 12.73 -9.31 -10.37
CA LYS A 152 12.76 -8.76 -9.02
C LYS A 152 12.50 -7.27 -9.07
N ILE A 153 11.53 -6.79 -8.31
CA ILE A 153 11.21 -5.37 -8.19
C ILE A 153 11.18 -4.92 -6.74
N ASN A 154 11.50 -3.67 -6.49
CA ASN A 154 11.23 -2.97 -5.24
C ASN A 154 10.22 -1.86 -5.48
N LEU A 155 9.05 -1.97 -4.83
CA LEU A 155 7.98 -0.99 -4.88
C LEU A 155 8.17 0.05 -3.78
N PHE A 156 8.20 1.33 -4.15
CA PHE A 156 8.26 2.46 -3.23
C PHE A 156 6.88 3.10 -3.09
N THR A 157 6.42 3.23 -1.87
CA THR A 157 5.11 3.80 -1.54
C THR A 157 5.13 4.51 -0.19
N SER A 158 4.04 5.18 0.17
CA SER A 158 3.96 5.99 1.38
C SER A 158 3.31 5.24 2.55
N GLY A 159 4.00 5.19 3.68
CA GLY A 159 3.47 4.81 4.99
C GLY A 159 2.64 3.52 5.00
N THR A 160 1.46 3.60 5.59
CA THR A 160 0.55 2.46 5.81
C THR A 160 0.04 1.78 4.54
N HIS A 161 0.20 2.42 3.37
CA HIS A 161 -0.22 1.86 2.09
C HIS A 161 0.61 0.66 1.62
N ALA A 162 1.81 0.46 2.19
CA ALA A 162 2.82 -0.48 1.72
C ALA A 162 2.34 -1.93 1.69
N PHE A 163 1.65 -2.40 2.73
CA PHE A 163 1.17 -3.77 2.78
C PHE A 163 0.18 -4.07 1.65
N ARG A 164 -0.84 -3.21 1.47
CA ARG A 164 -1.87 -3.39 0.45
C ARG A 164 -1.32 -3.23 -0.96
N SER A 165 -0.45 -2.26 -1.21
CA SER A 165 0.24 -2.12 -2.49
C SER A 165 1.03 -3.37 -2.85
N ARG A 166 1.89 -3.85 -1.94
CA ARG A 166 2.64 -5.08 -2.19
C ARG A 166 1.75 -6.25 -2.55
N MET A 167 0.62 -6.41 -1.87
CA MET A 167 -0.33 -7.48 -2.13
C MET A 167 -0.92 -7.40 -3.55
N HIS A 168 -1.31 -6.21 -4.01
CA HIS A 168 -1.83 -6.01 -5.36
C HIS A 168 -0.78 -6.28 -6.44
N PHE A 169 0.43 -5.74 -6.25
CA PHE A 169 1.51 -5.94 -7.21
C PHE A 169 1.94 -7.40 -7.29
N ARG A 170 2.03 -8.11 -6.17
CA ARG A 170 2.30 -9.56 -6.18
C ARG A 170 1.21 -10.36 -6.92
N ARG A 171 -0.06 -10.03 -6.70
CA ARG A 171 -1.16 -10.71 -7.42
C ARG A 171 -1.12 -10.44 -8.92
N ALA A 172 -0.87 -9.20 -9.32
CA ALA A 172 -0.87 -8.82 -10.73
C ALA A 172 0.32 -9.39 -11.51
N LEU A 173 1.51 -9.40 -10.89
CA LEU A 173 2.73 -9.86 -11.53
C LEU A 173 2.86 -11.39 -11.54
N GLY A 174 2.23 -12.09 -10.60
CA GLY A 174 2.28 -13.54 -10.50
C GLY A 174 3.46 -14.07 -9.71
N PRO A 175 3.51 -15.40 -9.49
CA PRO A 175 4.49 -16.06 -8.62
C PRO A 175 5.91 -16.04 -9.17
N GLU A 176 6.07 -15.78 -10.47
CA GLU A 176 7.38 -15.67 -11.12
C GLU A 176 8.13 -14.39 -10.78
N TRP A 177 7.47 -13.41 -10.17
CA TRP A 177 8.07 -12.16 -9.75
C TRP A 177 8.31 -12.09 -8.25
N GLN A 178 9.50 -11.66 -7.87
CA GLN A 178 9.78 -11.28 -6.48
C GLN A 178 9.48 -9.80 -6.29
N VAL A 179 8.49 -9.51 -5.44
CA VAL A 179 8.03 -8.14 -5.16
C VAL A 179 8.41 -7.75 -3.75
N GLY A 180 9.44 -6.92 -3.63
CA GLY A 180 9.78 -6.20 -2.42
C GLY A 180 8.96 -4.92 -2.29
N VAL A 181 8.97 -4.33 -1.10
CA VAL A 181 8.34 -3.04 -0.82
C VAL A 181 9.20 -2.22 0.13
N VAL A 182 9.26 -0.94 -0.12
CA VAL A 182 9.86 0.06 0.77
C VAL A 182 8.79 1.07 1.11
N SER A 183 8.42 1.07 2.38
CA SER A 183 7.50 2.07 2.94
C SER A 183 8.29 3.30 3.38
N VAL A 184 8.05 4.42 2.74
CA VAL A 184 8.64 5.69 3.15
C VAL A 184 7.66 6.42 4.06
N PRO A 185 8.07 6.89 5.24
CA PRO A 185 7.18 7.60 6.17
C PRO A 185 6.50 8.80 5.51
N SER A 186 5.21 9.01 5.82
CA SER A 186 4.52 10.25 5.45
C SER A 186 5.19 11.45 6.11
N PRO A 187 5.37 12.58 5.41
CA PRO A 187 5.87 13.80 6.04
C PRO A 187 4.88 14.45 7.02
N GLY A 188 3.61 14.03 7.01
CA GLY A 188 2.55 14.62 7.82
C GLY A 188 2.52 14.21 9.28
N TYR A 189 3.21 13.12 9.65
CA TYR A 189 3.25 12.65 11.04
C TYR A 189 4.41 11.67 11.30
N PRO A 190 4.93 11.60 12.55
CA PRO A 190 5.90 10.59 12.94
C PRO A 190 5.20 9.22 13.12
N PRO A 191 5.73 8.13 12.54
CA PRO A 191 5.12 6.78 12.61
C PRO A 191 4.88 6.27 14.04
N ALA A 192 5.74 6.66 15.00
CA ALA A 192 5.62 6.24 16.39
C ALA A 192 4.42 6.83 17.11
N ASP A 193 3.90 7.98 16.64
CA ASP A 193 2.83 8.74 17.29
C ASP A 193 1.61 8.92 16.36
N TRP A 194 1.47 8.03 15.37
CA TRP A 194 0.46 8.14 14.30
C TRP A 194 -0.96 8.39 14.81
N TRP A 195 -1.32 7.84 15.97
CA TRP A 195 -2.66 7.97 16.57
C TRP A 195 -2.98 9.38 17.11
N HIS A 196 -1.99 10.26 17.25
CA HIS A 196 -2.17 11.67 17.60
C HIS A 196 -2.48 12.56 16.39
N TYR A 197 -2.35 12.02 15.17
CA TYR A 197 -2.51 12.76 13.93
C TYR A 197 -3.68 12.22 13.12
N SER A 198 -4.58 13.10 12.67
CA SER A 198 -5.74 12.71 11.87
C SER A 198 -5.36 11.99 10.57
N GLU A 199 -4.25 12.40 9.94
CA GLU A 199 -3.73 11.74 8.75
C GLU A 199 -3.29 10.30 9.06
N GLY A 200 -2.58 10.07 10.15
CA GLY A 200 -2.14 8.75 10.59
C GLY A 200 -3.31 7.83 10.90
N VAL A 201 -4.28 8.32 11.69
CA VAL A 201 -5.51 7.58 12.03
C VAL A 201 -6.31 7.23 10.76
N LYS A 202 -6.50 8.20 9.86
CA LYS A 202 -7.20 7.99 8.60
C LYS A 202 -6.46 6.95 7.74
N GLY A 203 -5.14 7.05 7.61
CA GLY A 203 -4.33 6.10 6.86
C GLY A 203 -4.48 4.67 7.36
N VAL A 204 -4.42 4.44 8.68
CA VAL A 204 -4.60 3.11 9.27
C VAL A 204 -6.01 2.56 9.04
N ILE A 205 -7.05 3.40 9.20
CA ILE A 205 -8.44 2.98 8.98
C ILE A 205 -8.69 2.66 7.51
N ASP A 206 -8.30 3.55 6.60
CA ASP A 206 -8.50 3.40 5.15
C ASP A 206 -7.82 2.12 4.64
N GLU A 207 -6.59 1.85 5.09
CA GLU A 207 -5.87 0.63 4.70
C GLU A 207 -6.45 -0.63 5.35
N GLY A 208 -6.85 -0.57 6.60
CA GLY A 208 -7.53 -1.68 7.28
C GLY A 208 -8.83 -2.08 6.59
N VAL A 209 -9.67 -1.10 6.24
CA VAL A 209 -10.91 -1.32 5.47
C VAL A 209 -10.59 -1.85 4.07
N GLY A 210 -9.59 -1.27 3.38
CA GLY A 210 -9.19 -1.72 2.06
C GLY A 210 -8.75 -3.19 2.04
N ILE A 211 -7.99 -3.64 3.04
CA ILE A 211 -7.58 -5.04 3.19
C ILE A 211 -8.79 -5.94 3.48
N ALA A 212 -9.67 -5.53 4.40
CA ALA A 212 -10.86 -6.30 4.73
C ALA A 212 -11.77 -6.51 3.51
N VAL A 213 -12.02 -5.46 2.73
CA VAL A 213 -12.79 -5.55 1.47
C VAL A 213 -12.14 -6.54 0.51
N GLN A 214 -10.82 -6.51 0.35
CA GLN A 214 -10.11 -7.45 -0.53
C GLN A 214 -10.15 -8.90 -0.07
N CYS A 215 -10.15 -9.16 1.23
CA CYS A 215 -10.28 -10.52 1.75
C CYS A 215 -11.69 -11.09 1.56
N LEU A 216 -12.69 -10.21 1.45
CA LEU A 216 -14.10 -10.57 1.28
C LEU A 216 -14.54 -10.58 -0.21
N SER A 217 -13.76 -9.95 -1.09
CA SER A 217 -14.03 -9.95 -2.54
C SER A 217 -13.27 -11.10 -3.20
N PRO A 218 -13.95 -12.00 -3.94
CA PRO A 218 -13.36 -13.18 -4.59
C PRO A 218 -12.36 -12.82 -5.69
#